data_6c12dad60ca52edbee908da5f17ac7bc
#
_entry.id   6c12dad60ca52edbee908da5f17ac7bc
#
_cell.length_a   1.000
_cell.length_b   1.000
_cell.length_c   1.000
_cell.angle_alpha   90.00
_cell.angle_beta   90.00
_cell.angle_gamma   90.00
#
_symmetry.space_group_name_H-M   'P 1'
#
loop_
_entity.id
_entity.type
_entity.pdbx_description
1 polymer ?
#
loop_
_entity_poly.entity_id
_entity_poly.type
_entity_poly.pdbx_seq_one_letter_code
_entity_poly.pdbx_strand_id
1 'polypeptide(L)'
;MWESSQPQFYCPDSFKIDFKIIKQYLTSHPNKQLRIIGNYEQIELNEEKLGDLGYKRAQQLKSYFIDSLQYDPERIIIGSASIDSFDLDVYHEMIFNAYDLSIQDYHIVSAPEESRLLAIVQPIYFSQNFSTMLVSDSLKQYLIDVVNFVKGKDNFVLNIVGNTNDDGSDEKNLELGMGRAKFVELQIKDLGIIYTKCESKGEKDPRYDNNTSEGKAKNRRVDLQIQKIIK
;
A
#
# COMPACT_ATOMS: atom_id res chain seq x y z
N MET A 1 19.64 10.00 22.98
CA MET A 1 20.14 10.12 21.59
C MET A 1 19.82 8.80 20.95
N TRP A 2 18.70 8.75 20.21
CA TRP A 2 18.23 7.53 19.55
C TRP A 2 19.11 7.29 18.32
N GLU A 3 19.78 6.16 18.26
CA GLU A 3 20.29 5.64 17.01
C GLU A 3 19.11 5.05 16.25
N SER A 4 18.42 5.88 15.47
CA SER A 4 17.18 5.55 14.74
C SER A 4 17.41 4.80 13.43
N SER A 5 18.46 4.01 13.30
CA SER A 5 18.85 3.47 12.00
C SER A 5 18.30 2.08 11.65
N GLN A 6 17.60 1.40 12.55
CA GLN A 6 16.92 0.13 12.27
C GLN A 6 15.66 0.00 13.16
N PRO A 7 14.45 0.05 12.62
CA PRO A 7 13.26 -0.28 13.38
C PRO A 7 13.31 -1.77 13.73
N GLN A 8 13.86 -2.10 14.89
CA GLN A 8 13.88 -3.47 15.34
C GLN A 8 12.50 -3.81 15.91
N PHE A 9 11.82 -4.77 15.30
CA PHE A 9 10.54 -5.27 15.80
C PHE A 9 10.76 -5.92 17.14
N TYR A 10 10.28 -5.27 18.20
CA TYR A 10 10.20 -5.83 19.52
C TYR A 10 8.76 -6.31 19.77
N CYS A 11 8.59 -7.59 20.04
CA CYS A 11 7.30 -8.20 20.35
C CYS A 11 7.24 -8.58 21.83
N PRO A 12 6.57 -7.81 22.67
CA PRO A 12 6.32 -8.19 24.07
C PRO A 12 5.59 -9.53 24.17
N ASP A 13 5.81 -10.27 25.24
CA ASP A 13 5.21 -11.60 25.42
C ASP A 13 3.67 -11.57 25.42
N SER A 14 3.07 -10.49 25.91
CA SER A 14 1.62 -10.27 25.82
C SER A 14 1.11 -10.31 24.38
N PHE A 15 1.77 -9.61 23.45
CA PHE A 15 1.39 -9.61 22.03
C PHE A 15 1.64 -10.95 21.34
N LYS A 16 2.64 -11.71 21.79
CA LYS A 16 2.88 -13.07 21.26
C LYS A 16 1.69 -14.00 21.49
N ILE A 17 0.96 -13.82 22.61
CA ILE A 17 -0.27 -14.56 22.89
C ILE A 17 -1.36 -14.15 21.91
N ASP A 18 -1.57 -12.86 21.72
CA ASP A 18 -2.58 -12.33 20.80
C ASP A 18 -2.32 -12.76 19.36
N PHE A 19 -1.07 -12.72 18.90
CA PHE A 19 -0.70 -13.17 17.56
C PHE A 19 -0.92 -14.68 17.36
N LYS A 20 -0.72 -15.50 18.40
CA LYS A 20 -1.06 -16.92 18.36
C LYS A 20 -2.56 -17.13 18.23
N ILE A 21 -3.37 -16.34 18.95
CA ILE A 21 -4.84 -16.38 18.84
C ILE A 21 -5.28 -16.00 17.44
N ILE A 22 -4.72 -14.91 16.88
CA ILE A 22 -4.99 -14.50 15.51
C ILE A 22 -4.64 -15.63 14.53
N LYS A 23 -3.46 -16.23 14.64
CA LYS A 23 -3.06 -17.37 13.82
C LYS A 23 -4.05 -18.53 13.94
N GLN A 24 -4.43 -18.90 15.17
CA GLN A 24 -5.38 -20.00 15.40
C GLN A 24 -6.73 -19.72 14.77
N TYR A 25 -7.24 -18.50 14.92
CA TYR A 25 -8.47 -18.06 14.27
C TYR A 25 -8.37 -18.18 12.75
N LEU A 26 -7.32 -17.60 12.15
CA LEU A 26 -7.12 -17.64 10.72
C LEU A 26 -6.91 -19.07 10.18
N THR A 27 -6.30 -19.96 10.96
CA THR A 27 -6.15 -21.37 10.59
C THR A 27 -7.49 -22.11 10.54
N SER A 28 -8.40 -21.79 11.47
CA SER A 28 -9.75 -22.36 11.49
C SER A 28 -10.72 -21.69 10.49
N HIS A 29 -10.34 -20.56 9.91
CA HIS A 29 -11.14 -19.81 8.93
C HIS A 29 -10.35 -19.61 7.62
N PRO A 30 -10.31 -20.63 6.75
CA PRO A 30 -9.48 -20.58 5.54
C PRO A 30 -9.91 -19.49 4.54
N ASN A 31 -11.13 -18.96 4.67
CA ASN A 31 -11.65 -17.83 3.90
C ASN A 31 -11.29 -16.46 4.49
N LYS A 32 -10.44 -16.39 5.49
CA LYS A 32 -9.98 -15.14 6.10
C LYS A 32 -8.48 -14.93 5.89
N GLN A 33 -8.07 -13.67 5.81
CA GLN A 33 -6.68 -13.26 5.73
C GLN A 33 -6.38 -12.14 6.70
N LEU A 34 -5.11 -12.00 7.07
CA LEU A 34 -4.62 -10.93 7.93
C LEU A 34 -4.20 -9.74 7.08
N ARG A 35 -4.68 -8.56 7.44
CA ARG A 35 -4.17 -7.29 6.94
C ARG A 35 -3.40 -6.60 8.05
N ILE A 36 -2.16 -6.23 7.76
CA ILE A 36 -1.24 -5.52 8.65
C ILE A 36 -0.96 -4.16 8.03
N ILE A 37 -1.32 -3.09 8.70
CA ILE A 37 -0.95 -1.73 8.34
C ILE A 37 0.06 -1.24 9.35
N GLY A 38 1.26 -0.88 8.88
CA GLY A 38 2.25 -0.21 9.70
C GLY A 38 2.01 1.29 9.66
N ASN A 39 1.89 1.89 10.82
CA ASN A 39 1.64 3.31 10.96
C ASN A 39 2.95 4.09 11.06
N TYR A 40 2.96 5.34 10.60
CA TYR A 40 4.07 6.27 10.71
C TYR A 40 3.58 7.70 10.89
N GLU A 41 4.37 8.53 11.57
CA GLU A 41 4.15 9.98 11.64
C GLU A 41 4.84 10.68 10.47
N GLN A 42 4.26 11.76 9.99
CA GLN A 42 4.89 12.53 8.90
C GLN A 42 6.27 13.09 9.26
N ILE A 43 6.50 13.38 10.53
CA ILE A 43 7.79 13.89 11.02
C ILE A 43 8.91 12.85 10.87
N GLU A 44 8.60 11.55 10.92
CA GLU A 44 9.58 10.47 10.75
C GLU A 44 10.11 10.39 9.31
N LEU A 45 9.35 10.90 8.33
CA LEU A 45 9.76 10.90 6.92
C LEU A 45 10.80 11.97 6.57
N ASN A 46 11.02 12.94 7.45
CA ASN A 46 12.03 14.01 7.25
C ASN A 46 13.45 13.55 7.58
N GLU A 47 13.63 12.41 8.20
CA GLU A 47 14.93 11.79 8.39
C GLU A 47 15.29 11.02 7.11
N GLU A 48 16.29 11.50 6.41
CA GLU A 48 16.77 11.04 5.11
C GLU A 48 16.86 9.51 5.00
N LYS A 49 16.32 8.92 3.90
CA LYS A 49 16.54 7.56 3.41
C LYS A 49 15.73 6.42 4.03
N LEU A 50 14.87 6.65 4.93
CA LEU A 50 13.99 5.60 5.44
C LEU A 50 12.74 5.50 4.56
N GLY A 51 12.75 4.80 3.44
CA GLY A 51 11.55 4.54 2.63
C GLY A 51 10.28 4.45 3.48
N ASP A 52 9.15 4.07 2.98
CA ASP A 52 7.92 4.00 3.75
C ASP A 52 8.12 3.19 5.07
N LEU A 53 8.36 3.92 6.16
CA LEU A 53 8.65 3.34 7.48
C LEU A 53 7.50 2.47 7.99
N GLY A 54 6.26 2.89 7.71
CA GLY A 54 5.08 2.09 8.04
C GLY A 54 5.08 0.75 7.30
N TYR A 55 5.43 0.75 6.01
CA TYR A 55 5.51 -0.50 5.26
C TYR A 55 6.62 -1.42 5.79
N LYS A 56 7.79 -0.87 6.15
CA LYS A 56 8.87 -1.65 6.77
C LYS A 56 8.44 -2.26 8.11
N ARG A 57 7.71 -1.51 8.93
CA ARG A 57 7.10 -2.01 10.17
C ARG A 57 6.16 -3.18 9.86
N ALA A 58 5.21 -2.98 8.94
CA ALA A 58 4.28 -4.05 8.55
C ALA A 58 5.00 -5.29 8.02
N GLN A 59 6.08 -5.12 7.25
CA GLN A 59 6.89 -6.21 6.74
C GLN A 59 7.60 -6.99 7.85
N GLN A 60 8.12 -6.34 8.87
CA GLN A 60 8.73 -7.00 10.03
C GLN A 60 7.71 -7.85 10.79
N LEU A 61 6.50 -7.32 11.01
CA LEU A 61 5.44 -8.07 11.65
C LEU A 61 4.97 -9.25 10.77
N LYS A 62 4.88 -9.06 9.45
CA LYS A 62 4.61 -10.16 8.51
C LYS A 62 5.67 -11.25 8.62
N SER A 63 6.97 -10.89 8.65
CA SER A 63 8.06 -11.86 8.83
C SER A 63 7.91 -12.63 10.13
N TYR A 64 7.51 -11.98 11.23
CA TYR A 64 7.24 -12.68 12.48
C TYR A 64 6.12 -13.73 12.34
N PHE A 65 5.03 -13.42 11.65
CA PHE A 65 3.95 -14.39 11.38
C PHE A 65 4.43 -15.57 10.54
N ILE A 66 5.28 -15.32 9.56
CA ILE A 66 5.84 -16.36 8.66
C ILE A 66 6.86 -17.20 9.41
N ASP A 67 7.89 -16.58 9.98
CA ASP A 67 9.07 -17.27 10.49
C ASP A 67 8.82 -17.88 11.87
N SER A 68 8.19 -17.12 12.78
CA SER A 68 7.97 -17.57 14.17
C SER A 68 6.68 -18.33 14.36
N LEU A 69 5.63 -17.95 13.64
CA LEU A 69 4.32 -18.60 13.74
C LEU A 69 4.04 -19.58 12.60
N GLN A 70 4.90 -19.64 11.59
CA GLN A 70 4.76 -20.49 10.40
C GLN A 70 3.37 -20.35 9.74
N TYR A 71 2.96 -19.09 9.56
CA TYR A 71 1.70 -18.78 8.91
C TYR A 71 1.92 -18.55 7.40
N ASP A 72 0.88 -18.85 6.60
CA ASP A 72 0.91 -18.73 5.15
C ASP A 72 1.14 -17.28 4.69
N PRO A 73 2.26 -16.97 4.01
CA PRO A 73 2.57 -15.62 3.55
C PRO A 73 1.56 -15.06 2.54
N GLU A 74 0.86 -15.93 1.79
CA GLU A 74 -0.13 -15.52 0.80
C GLU A 74 -1.43 -14.99 1.45
N ARG A 75 -1.62 -15.31 2.71
CA ARG A 75 -2.76 -14.88 3.51
C ARG A 75 -2.46 -13.68 4.41
N ILE A 76 -1.35 -12.97 4.14
CA ILE A 76 -0.97 -11.74 4.85
C ILE A 76 -0.79 -10.62 3.85
N ILE A 77 -1.66 -9.62 3.94
CA ILE A 77 -1.54 -8.36 3.19
C ILE A 77 -0.90 -7.32 4.10
N ILE A 78 0.04 -6.54 3.56
CA ILE A 78 0.68 -5.44 4.29
C ILE A 78 0.42 -4.10 3.59
N GLY A 79 0.47 -3.04 4.36
CA GLY A 79 0.35 -1.67 3.88
C GLY A 79 0.91 -0.70 4.89
N SER A 80 0.80 0.59 4.60
CA SER A 80 1.19 1.66 5.52
C SER A 80 0.14 2.75 5.59
N ALA A 81 0.10 3.46 6.72
CA ALA A 81 -0.75 4.62 6.92
C ALA A 81 -0.04 5.69 7.73
N SER A 82 -0.28 6.96 7.36
CA SER A 82 0.12 8.10 8.17
C SER A 82 -0.87 8.29 9.30
N ILE A 83 -0.35 8.56 10.49
CA ILE A 83 -1.13 8.96 11.67
C ILE A 83 -0.63 10.31 12.19
N ASP A 84 -1.46 11.00 12.98
CA ASP A 84 -1.12 12.33 13.48
C ASP A 84 -0.05 12.26 14.56
N SER A 85 -0.16 11.27 15.45
CA SER A 85 0.82 11.02 16.51
C SER A 85 0.74 9.58 16.99
N PHE A 86 1.86 9.07 17.49
CA PHE A 86 1.89 7.81 18.24
C PHE A 86 1.52 8.04 19.70
N ASP A 87 0.83 7.07 20.28
CA ASP A 87 0.73 6.95 21.73
C ASP A 87 2.05 6.36 22.26
N LEU A 88 2.82 7.16 22.98
CA LEU A 88 4.10 6.75 23.54
C LEU A 88 3.94 6.35 25.02
N ASP A 89 4.38 5.16 25.37
CA ASP A 89 4.64 4.80 26.74
C ASP A 89 6.02 5.32 27.15
N VAL A 90 6.02 6.46 27.84
CA VAL A 90 7.25 7.16 28.27
C VAL A 90 8.12 6.32 29.21
N TYR A 91 7.53 5.35 29.91
CA TYR A 91 8.24 4.52 30.87
C TYR A 91 8.94 3.31 30.24
N HIS A 92 8.42 2.84 29.10
CA HIS A 92 8.93 1.63 28.46
C HIS A 92 9.46 1.88 27.05
N GLU A 93 9.52 3.14 26.62
CA GLU A 93 9.95 3.53 25.28
C GLU A 93 9.21 2.77 24.14
N MET A 94 7.96 2.35 24.42
CA MET A 94 7.15 1.61 23.46
C MET A 94 6.24 2.54 22.69
N ILE A 95 6.14 2.31 21.39
CA ILE A 95 5.21 3.00 20.50
C ILE A 95 3.94 2.17 20.41
N PHE A 96 2.83 2.74 20.90
CA PHE A 96 1.49 2.19 20.65
C PHE A 96 0.95 2.66 19.31
N ASN A 97 0.00 1.94 18.77
CA ASN A 97 -0.60 2.21 17.45
C ASN A 97 0.39 2.18 16.27
N ALA A 98 1.56 1.54 16.45
CA ALA A 98 2.49 1.32 15.35
C ALA A 98 1.93 0.38 14.27
N TYR A 99 0.87 -0.37 14.59
CA TYR A 99 0.24 -1.31 13.70
C TYR A 99 -1.28 -1.30 13.86
N ASP A 100 -1.98 -1.35 12.72
CA ASP A 100 -3.39 -1.73 12.67
C ASP A 100 -3.51 -3.13 12.10
N LEU A 101 -4.16 -4.01 12.85
CA LEU A 101 -4.43 -5.38 12.43
C LEU A 101 -5.91 -5.57 12.17
N SER A 102 -6.24 -6.11 11.03
CA SER A 102 -7.62 -6.46 10.70
C SER A 102 -7.70 -7.81 9.99
N ILE A 103 -8.79 -8.52 10.25
CA ILE A 103 -9.09 -9.78 9.58
C ILE A 103 -10.17 -9.48 8.54
N GLN A 104 -9.89 -9.83 7.30
CA GLN A 104 -10.81 -9.63 6.19
C GLN A 104 -11.04 -10.93 5.43
N ASP A 105 -12.02 -10.95 4.53
CA ASP A 105 -12.26 -12.13 3.71
C ASP A 105 -11.06 -12.43 2.82
N TYR A 106 -10.61 -13.68 2.87
CA TYR A 106 -9.60 -14.23 1.98
C TYR A 106 -10.32 -14.93 0.84
N HIS A 107 -10.28 -14.33 -0.31
CA HIS A 107 -10.82 -14.95 -1.50
C HIS A 107 -9.83 -16.00 -2.01
N ILE A 108 -9.99 -17.23 -1.50
CA ILE A 108 -9.21 -18.38 -1.95
C ILE A 108 -9.40 -18.54 -3.47
N VAL A 109 -8.40 -19.10 -4.07
CA VAL A 109 -8.13 -19.42 -5.48
C VAL A 109 -9.31 -19.93 -6.34
N SER A 110 -10.47 -20.23 -5.77
CA SER A 110 -11.72 -20.46 -6.49
C SER A 110 -12.47 -19.16 -6.84
N ALA A 111 -12.07 -18.02 -6.25
CA ALA A 111 -12.57 -16.75 -6.72
C ALA A 111 -11.99 -16.46 -8.12
N PRO A 112 -12.78 -15.87 -9.02
CA PRO A 112 -12.26 -15.44 -10.31
C PRO A 112 -10.98 -14.66 -10.13
N GLU A 113 -9.99 -14.88 -10.98
CA GLU A 113 -8.67 -14.22 -10.93
C GLU A 113 -8.78 -12.69 -10.77
N GLU A 114 -9.89 -12.12 -11.23
CA GLU A 114 -10.29 -10.73 -11.08
C GLU A 114 -10.45 -10.27 -9.62
N SER A 115 -10.96 -11.12 -8.74
CA SER A 115 -11.15 -10.78 -7.32
C SER A 115 -9.83 -10.74 -6.55
N ARG A 116 -8.83 -11.53 -6.98
CA ARG A 116 -7.47 -11.47 -6.43
C ARG A 116 -6.75 -10.19 -6.84
N LEU A 117 -7.05 -9.68 -8.03
CA LEU A 117 -6.51 -8.46 -8.60
C LEU A 117 -6.93 -7.21 -7.81
N LEU A 118 -8.21 -7.14 -7.45
CA LEU A 118 -8.76 -6.02 -6.70
C LEU A 118 -8.16 -5.90 -5.27
N ALA A 119 -7.68 -7.01 -4.72
CA ALA A 119 -7.07 -7.04 -3.38
C ALA A 119 -5.60 -6.58 -3.38
N ILE A 120 -4.89 -6.68 -4.52
CA ILE A 120 -3.47 -6.35 -4.63
C ILE A 120 -3.28 -4.85 -4.96
N VAL A 121 -4.24 -4.26 -5.70
CA VAL A 121 -4.07 -2.92 -6.25
C VAL A 121 -4.46 -1.85 -5.23
N GLN A 122 -3.46 -1.12 -4.75
CA GLN A 122 -3.64 0.02 -3.85
C GLN A 122 -3.35 1.33 -4.58
N PRO A 123 -4.02 2.45 -4.21
CA PRO A 123 -3.73 3.74 -4.80
C PRO A 123 -2.33 4.24 -4.42
N ILE A 124 -1.64 4.85 -5.37
CA ILE A 124 -0.35 5.52 -5.18
C ILE A 124 -0.63 7.02 -5.01
N TYR A 125 -0.29 7.59 -3.87
CA TYR A 125 -0.59 8.97 -3.52
C TYR A 125 0.53 9.93 -3.90
N PHE A 126 0.17 11.15 -4.31
CA PHE A 126 1.08 12.19 -4.76
C PHE A 126 0.95 13.45 -3.93
N SER A 127 2.08 14.16 -3.78
CA SER A 127 2.08 15.49 -3.20
C SER A 127 1.33 16.48 -4.09
N GLN A 128 0.89 17.60 -3.50
CA GLN A 128 0.19 18.66 -4.22
C GLN A 128 1.07 19.25 -5.33
N ASN A 129 0.48 19.47 -6.49
CA ASN A 129 1.13 20.02 -7.69
C ASN A 129 2.30 19.22 -8.27
N PHE A 130 2.57 18.00 -7.77
CA PHE A 130 3.62 17.15 -8.33
C PHE A 130 3.03 15.99 -9.14
N SER A 131 3.68 15.71 -10.28
CA SER A 131 3.44 14.52 -11.11
C SER A 131 4.52 13.45 -10.94
N THR A 132 5.52 13.70 -10.11
CA THR A 132 6.62 12.79 -9.80
C THR A 132 6.80 12.69 -8.29
N MET A 133 7.48 11.64 -7.84
CA MET A 133 7.83 11.46 -6.43
C MET A 133 9.14 10.69 -6.31
N LEU A 134 9.73 10.69 -5.12
CA LEU A 134 10.79 9.76 -4.79
C LEU A 134 10.21 8.34 -4.75
N VAL A 135 10.83 7.44 -5.51
CA VAL A 135 10.43 6.03 -5.50
C VAL A 135 11.03 5.37 -4.28
N SER A 136 10.22 5.19 -3.25
CA SER A 136 10.62 4.47 -2.04
C SER A 136 10.79 2.98 -2.34
N ASP A 137 11.57 2.28 -1.50
CA ASP A 137 11.73 0.83 -1.63
C ASP A 137 10.39 0.09 -1.52
N SER A 138 9.48 0.60 -0.70
CA SER A 138 8.13 0.04 -0.57
C SER A 138 7.29 0.23 -1.83
N LEU A 139 7.32 1.40 -2.46
CA LEU A 139 6.65 1.61 -3.73
C LEU A 139 7.24 0.71 -4.81
N LYS A 140 8.58 0.61 -4.85
CA LYS A 140 9.25 -0.28 -5.78
C LYS A 140 8.85 -1.74 -5.59
N GLN A 141 8.83 -2.23 -4.34
CA GLN A 141 8.41 -3.60 -4.05
C GLN A 141 6.93 -3.81 -4.42
N TYR A 142 6.06 -2.87 -4.09
CA TYR A 142 4.66 -2.92 -4.48
C TYR A 142 4.49 -3.03 -6.01
N LEU A 143 5.22 -2.22 -6.78
CA LEU A 143 5.19 -2.30 -8.25
C LEU A 143 5.75 -3.64 -8.76
N ILE A 144 6.80 -4.19 -8.14
CA ILE A 144 7.32 -5.51 -8.44
C ILE A 144 6.25 -6.59 -8.22
N ASP A 145 5.50 -6.54 -7.12
CA ASP A 145 4.45 -7.50 -6.82
C ASP A 145 3.29 -7.43 -7.85
N VAL A 146 2.88 -6.22 -8.21
CA VAL A 146 1.89 -6.00 -9.28
C VAL A 146 2.39 -6.54 -10.62
N VAL A 147 3.66 -6.24 -10.98
CA VAL A 147 4.31 -6.72 -12.21
C VAL A 147 4.37 -8.24 -12.23
N ASN A 148 4.85 -8.87 -11.15
CA ASN A 148 4.95 -10.33 -11.06
C ASN A 148 3.58 -11.02 -11.17
N PHE A 149 2.54 -10.37 -10.67
CA PHE A 149 1.19 -10.88 -10.80
C PHE A 149 0.70 -10.86 -12.26
N VAL A 150 1.01 -9.79 -13.01
CA VAL A 150 0.57 -9.63 -14.41
C VAL A 150 1.48 -10.34 -15.40
N LYS A 151 2.75 -10.51 -15.04
CA LYS A 151 3.80 -11.09 -15.90
C LYS A 151 3.46 -12.51 -16.34
N GLY A 152 3.55 -12.75 -17.64
CA GLY A 152 3.21 -14.06 -18.23
C GLY A 152 1.72 -14.30 -18.47
N LYS A 153 0.90 -13.28 -18.28
CA LYS A 153 -0.55 -13.34 -18.53
C LYS A 153 -0.89 -12.47 -19.74
N ASP A 154 -0.83 -13.04 -20.94
CA ASP A 154 -1.02 -12.33 -22.21
C ASP A 154 -2.43 -11.76 -22.45
N ASN A 155 -3.34 -12.06 -21.55
CA ASN A 155 -4.74 -11.64 -21.63
C ASN A 155 -5.11 -10.50 -20.67
N PHE A 156 -4.12 -9.81 -20.10
CA PHE A 156 -4.35 -8.66 -19.22
C PHE A 156 -3.64 -7.40 -19.72
N VAL A 157 -4.28 -6.26 -19.49
CA VAL A 157 -3.70 -4.93 -19.63
C VAL A 157 -3.73 -4.23 -18.28
N LEU A 158 -2.67 -3.52 -17.95
CA LEU A 158 -2.60 -2.70 -16.75
C LEU A 158 -2.98 -1.26 -17.11
N ASN A 159 -4.17 -0.82 -16.70
CA ASN A 159 -4.60 0.56 -16.82
C ASN A 159 -4.07 1.36 -15.63
N ILE A 160 -3.49 2.49 -15.90
CA ILE A 160 -2.87 3.40 -14.93
C ILE A 160 -3.65 4.70 -15.00
N VAL A 161 -4.48 4.97 -13.97
CA VAL A 161 -5.44 6.08 -13.97
C VAL A 161 -4.99 7.14 -13.00
N GLY A 162 -4.61 8.31 -13.52
CA GLY A 162 -4.21 9.46 -12.71
C GLY A 162 -5.40 10.33 -12.31
N ASN A 163 -5.45 10.68 -11.02
CA ASN A 163 -6.49 11.52 -10.43
C ASN A 163 -5.87 12.69 -9.67
N THR A 164 -6.65 13.76 -9.52
CA THR A 164 -6.29 14.96 -8.76
C THR A 164 -7.38 15.28 -7.74
N ASN A 165 -7.10 16.20 -6.83
CA ASN A 165 -8.12 16.94 -6.12
C ASN A 165 -8.67 18.06 -7.03
N ASP A 166 -9.61 18.84 -6.54
CA ASP A 166 -10.33 19.90 -7.27
C ASP A 166 -9.63 21.27 -7.28
N ASP A 167 -8.37 21.34 -6.84
CA ASP A 167 -7.60 22.59 -6.92
C ASP A 167 -7.11 22.83 -8.35
N GLY A 168 -7.49 23.96 -8.95
CA GLY A 168 -7.04 24.36 -10.27
C GLY A 168 -8.12 24.29 -11.35
N SER A 169 -7.72 24.30 -12.63
CA SER A 169 -8.65 24.12 -13.75
C SER A 169 -8.71 22.67 -14.21
N ASP A 170 -9.85 22.26 -14.76
CA ASP A 170 -10.06 20.93 -15.34
C ASP A 170 -8.92 20.50 -16.27
N GLU A 171 -8.45 21.41 -17.15
CA GLU A 171 -7.40 21.11 -18.12
C GLU A 171 -6.06 20.81 -17.40
N LYS A 172 -5.70 21.65 -16.41
CA LYS A 172 -4.48 21.44 -15.62
C LYS A 172 -4.56 20.16 -14.80
N ASN A 173 -5.73 19.85 -14.25
CA ASN A 173 -5.95 18.64 -13.48
C ASN A 173 -5.89 17.38 -14.36
N LEU A 174 -6.38 17.43 -15.60
CA LEU A 174 -6.21 16.36 -16.57
C LEU A 174 -4.74 16.16 -16.94
N GLU A 175 -4.01 17.24 -17.20
CA GLU A 175 -2.57 17.18 -17.52
C GLU A 175 -1.76 16.63 -16.34
N LEU A 176 -2.02 17.10 -15.11
CA LEU A 176 -1.34 16.66 -13.89
C LEU A 176 -1.62 15.17 -13.60
N GLY A 177 -2.88 14.75 -13.74
CA GLY A 177 -3.26 13.34 -13.61
C GLY A 177 -2.57 12.45 -14.64
N MET A 178 -2.48 12.90 -15.91
CA MET A 178 -1.75 12.17 -16.96
C MET A 178 -0.25 12.10 -16.65
N GLY A 179 0.36 13.17 -16.15
CA GLY A 179 1.76 13.18 -15.73
C GLY A 179 2.04 12.14 -14.63
N ARG A 180 1.16 12.04 -13.62
CA ARG A 180 1.24 11.03 -12.58
C ARG A 180 1.13 9.60 -13.13
N ALA A 181 0.16 9.36 -14.01
CA ALA A 181 -0.01 8.06 -14.63
C ALA A 181 1.24 7.63 -15.43
N LYS A 182 1.80 8.55 -16.23
CA LYS A 182 3.04 8.31 -16.98
C LYS A 182 4.26 8.07 -16.10
N PHE A 183 4.36 8.78 -14.98
CA PHE A 183 5.44 8.53 -14.02
C PHE A 183 5.39 7.10 -13.51
N VAL A 184 4.22 6.61 -13.08
CA VAL A 184 4.05 5.23 -12.62
C VAL A 184 4.28 4.23 -13.75
N GLU A 185 3.81 4.53 -14.96
CA GLU A 185 4.06 3.70 -16.16
C GLU A 185 5.55 3.47 -16.41
N LEU A 186 6.37 4.51 -16.28
CA LEU A 186 7.83 4.39 -16.47
C LEU A 186 8.42 3.40 -15.45
N GLN A 187 8.03 3.49 -14.18
CA GLN A 187 8.52 2.56 -13.16
C GLN A 187 8.12 1.10 -13.47
N ILE A 188 6.92 0.89 -13.98
CA ILE A 188 6.40 -0.44 -14.35
C ILE A 188 7.11 -0.98 -15.60
N LYS A 189 7.38 -0.15 -16.59
CA LYS A 189 8.11 -0.53 -17.81
C LYS A 189 9.54 -0.96 -17.51
N ASP A 190 10.21 -0.27 -16.59
CA ASP A 190 11.55 -0.64 -16.13
C ASP A 190 11.59 -2.02 -15.46
N LEU A 191 10.45 -2.50 -14.95
CA LEU A 191 10.27 -3.84 -14.37
C LEU A 191 9.88 -4.91 -15.42
N GLY A 192 9.71 -4.52 -16.69
CA GLY A 192 9.53 -5.44 -17.82
C GLY A 192 8.08 -5.72 -18.24
N ILE A 193 7.11 -4.87 -17.86
CA ILE A 193 5.76 -4.92 -18.42
C ILE A 193 5.63 -3.97 -19.61
N ILE A 194 5.09 -4.49 -20.71
CA ILE A 194 4.98 -3.78 -21.99
C ILE A 194 3.53 -3.29 -22.24
N TYR A 195 2.53 -4.01 -21.71
CA TYR A 195 1.13 -3.71 -22.00
C TYR A 195 0.51 -2.86 -20.88
N THR A 196 0.67 -1.56 -21.00
CA THR A 196 0.09 -0.56 -20.11
C THR A 196 -0.76 0.43 -20.89
N LYS A 197 -1.77 0.98 -20.23
CA LYS A 197 -2.59 2.08 -20.75
C LYS A 197 -2.66 3.18 -19.69
N CYS A 198 -2.21 4.38 -20.04
CA CYS A 198 -2.36 5.55 -19.17
C CYS A 198 -3.65 6.31 -19.49
N GLU A 199 -4.32 6.73 -18.44
CA GLU A 199 -5.53 7.56 -18.50
C GLU A 199 -5.49 8.62 -17.40
N SER A 200 -6.10 9.77 -17.62
CA SER A 200 -6.31 10.77 -16.60
C SER A 200 -7.80 11.08 -16.47
N LYS A 201 -8.29 11.08 -15.24
CA LYS A 201 -9.64 11.57 -14.91
C LYS A 201 -9.62 12.99 -14.34
N GLY A 202 -8.41 13.54 -14.09
CA GLY A 202 -8.29 14.82 -13.40
C GLY A 202 -9.02 14.77 -12.07
N GLU A 203 -9.87 15.75 -11.82
CA GLU A 203 -10.69 15.86 -10.60
C GLU A 203 -12.05 15.13 -10.69
N LYS A 204 -12.36 14.45 -11.82
CA LYS A 204 -13.72 13.93 -12.11
C LYS A 204 -14.07 12.63 -11.39
N ASP A 205 -13.13 12.03 -10.68
CA ASP A 205 -13.35 10.79 -9.91
C ASP A 205 -12.89 10.94 -8.45
N PRO A 206 -13.48 11.88 -7.68
CA PRO A 206 -13.14 12.04 -6.27
C PRO A 206 -13.67 10.84 -5.47
N ARG A 207 -12.81 10.20 -4.69
CA ARG A 207 -13.21 9.14 -3.74
C ARG A 207 -13.43 9.66 -2.34
N TYR A 208 -12.91 10.85 -2.05
CA TYR A 208 -12.95 11.49 -0.73
C TYR A 208 -13.40 12.93 -0.89
N ASP A 209 -13.91 13.50 0.22
CA ASP A 209 -14.43 14.86 0.25
C ASP A 209 -13.31 15.89 0.02
N ASN A 210 -13.40 16.63 -1.09
CA ASN A 210 -12.47 17.70 -1.44
C ASN A 210 -12.59 18.95 -0.54
N ASN A 211 -13.58 19.03 0.34
CA ASN A 211 -13.64 20.11 1.33
C ASN A 211 -12.68 19.89 2.50
N THR A 212 -12.08 18.71 2.63
CA THR A 212 -11.09 18.41 3.66
C THR A 212 -9.69 18.30 3.08
N SER A 213 -8.69 18.72 3.85
CA SER A 213 -7.28 18.57 3.45
C SER A 213 -6.87 17.11 3.28
N GLU A 214 -7.40 16.24 4.13
CA GLU A 214 -7.18 14.79 4.04
C GLU A 214 -7.82 14.20 2.77
N GLY A 215 -9.06 14.56 2.48
CA GLY A 215 -9.75 14.09 1.29
C GLY A 215 -9.06 14.56 0.01
N LYS A 216 -8.63 15.83 -0.05
CA LYS A 216 -7.78 16.34 -1.14
C LYS A 216 -6.49 15.53 -1.30
N ALA A 217 -5.81 15.22 -0.20
CA ALA A 217 -4.58 14.41 -0.23
C ALA A 217 -4.84 13.01 -0.81
N LYS A 218 -5.93 12.36 -0.41
CA LYS A 218 -6.32 11.03 -0.89
C LYS A 218 -6.88 11.03 -2.32
N ASN A 219 -7.36 12.16 -2.82
CA ASN A 219 -7.78 12.29 -4.22
C ASN A 219 -6.59 12.49 -5.17
N ARG A 220 -5.44 12.97 -4.69
CA ARG A 220 -4.20 13.05 -5.47
C ARG A 220 -3.53 11.69 -5.58
N ARG A 221 -4.06 10.83 -6.45
CA ARG A 221 -3.66 9.42 -6.54
C ARG A 221 -3.52 8.92 -7.96
N VAL A 222 -2.81 7.81 -8.09
CA VAL A 222 -2.87 6.94 -9.26
C VAL A 222 -3.48 5.63 -8.85
N ASP A 223 -4.49 5.21 -9.58
CA ASP A 223 -5.10 3.89 -9.45
C ASP A 223 -4.52 2.95 -10.51
N LEU A 224 -4.08 1.78 -10.09
CA LEU A 224 -3.76 0.68 -11.00
C LEU A 224 -5.01 -0.19 -11.18
N GLN A 225 -5.35 -0.51 -12.39
CA GLN A 225 -6.50 -1.36 -12.72
C GLN A 225 -6.05 -2.43 -13.70
N ILE A 226 -6.22 -3.68 -13.33
CA ILE A 226 -5.87 -4.80 -14.19
C ILE A 226 -7.14 -5.25 -14.90
N GLN A 227 -7.13 -5.15 -16.22
CA GLN A 227 -8.27 -5.48 -17.07
C GLN A 227 -7.96 -6.68 -17.94
N LYS A 228 -8.88 -7.66 -17.96
CA LYS A 228 -8.80 -8.81 -18.86
C LYS A 228 -9.17 -8.40 -20.27
N ILE A 229 -8.33 -8.75 -21.24
CA ILE A 229 -8.64 -8.59 -22.65
C ILE A 229 -9.47 -9.80 -23.07
N ILE A 230 -10.74 -9.57 -23.39
CA ILE A 230 -11.59 -10.58 -24.01
C ILE A 230 -11.27 -10.55 -25.51
N LYS A 231 -10.64 -11.61 -26.01
CA LYS A 231 -10.42 -11.80 -27.46
C LYS A 231 -11.67 -12.30 -28.12
#